data_22f96ab48d9350853f301e9e8b756fd2
#
_entry.id   22f96ab48d9350853f301e9e8b756fd2
#
_cell.length_a   1.000
_cell.length_b   1.000
_cell.length_c   1.000
_cell.angle_alpha   90.00
_cell.angle_beta   90.00
_cell.angle_gamma   90.00
#
_symmetry.space_group_name_H-M   'P 1'
#
loop_
_entity.id
_entity.type
_entity.pdbx_description
1 polymer ?
#
loop_
_entity_poly.entity_id
_entity_poly.type
_entity_poly.pdbx_seq_one_letter_code
_entity_poly.pdbx_strand_id
1 'polypeptide(L)'
;MCKVFFIRSRLVASVLILLCGGAVYAQQPATRYLSDDIPKAWTPDTLFSQQLPPEDLWWSGFNDACLDTLIQEAVDSNHNLLAAADRIRMARAAWRMEQSGFYPSVNFSAGWTKTRNSSYLGREAADNTYSQYASGDLSVSWEIDLFGSIRQRAKAKKELFRASRDEYNGTMVSLCAQVATAYMTLRTYQQQYIVAESNIQSQRSILHITEVRYETGLASQLDVSQAKTVYFNTKASLPSLEAGIEKQINIIAILLGKYPDELRPMLRTTKPLPDYRRLVGIGIPMNLLRRRPDVRQAERTVASYAASVGAAKSDFMPKLYLNGSIGFASRDMDHFFNKRSMTYQLAPTVSWPLFQGTQRIQALASARAQLDSGIEQYNQTVFTAVQEVENAMNSYTHIVKQIAMLKELVAEGEKTLSLSLDLYKRGLSGFQNVLDAQRSLLSYQNSYVSAQGNAINALILLYQSLGGGWIDSSQP
;
A
#
# COMPACT_ATOMS: atom_id res chain seq x y z
N MET A 1 -43.98 -45.09 40.79
CA MET A 1 -42.95 -44.85 39.77
C MET A 1 -42.95 -43.40 39.13
N CYS A 2 -43.88 -42.53 39.49
CA CYS A 2 -44.01 -41.19 38.84
C CYS A 2 -43.29 -40.01 39.55
N LYS A 3 -42.79 -40.17 40.77
CA LYS A 3 -42.10 -39.09 41.51
C LYS A 3 -40.60 -38.97 41.26
N VAL A 4 -39.94 -39.99 40.73
CA VAL A 4 -38.49 -40.00 40.48
C VAL A 4 -38.14 -39.34 39.15
N PHE A 5 -39.09 -39.28 38.22
CA PHE A 5 -38.84 -38.64 36.91
C PHE A 5 -38.89 -37.12 36.96
N PHE A 6 -39.63 -36.51 37.85
CA PHE A 6 -39.76 -35.06 38.00
C PHE A 6 -38.59 -34.41 38.74
N ILE A 7 -37.85 -35.12 39.57
CA ILE A 7 -36.68 -34.61 40.31
C ILE A 7 -35.44 -34.59 39.41
N ARG A 8 -35.31 -35.56 38.47
CA ARG A 8 -34.20 -35.59 37.51
C ARG A 8 -34.28 -34.47 36.44
N SER A 9 -35.50 -34.07 36.05
CA SER A 9 -35.70 -33.01 35.05
C SER A 9 -35.35 -31.60 35.62
N ARG A 10 -35.59 -31.37 36.89
CA ARG A 10 -35.24 -30.10 37.56
C ARG A 10 -33.73 -29.97 37.84
N LEU A 11 -33.02 -31.06 38.10
CA LEU A 11 -31.56 -31.06 38.27
C LEU A 11 -30.82 -30.81 36.95
N VAL A 12 -31.31 -31.37 35.84
CA VAL A 12 -30.71 -31.11 34.50
C VAL A 12 -30.97 -29.67 34.05
N ALA A 13 -32.18 -29.12 34.30
CA ALA A 13 -32.47 -27.71 34.00
C ALA A 13 -31.66 -26.74 34.87
N SER A 14 -31.44 -27.06 36.15
CA SER A 14 -30.62 -26.21 37.05
C SER A 14 -29.14 -26.26 36.72
N VAL A 15 -28.60 -27.37 36.26
CA VAL A 15 -27.21 -27.50 35.80
C VAL A 15 -26.99 -26.75 34.45
N LEU A 16 -28.00 -26.75 33.55
CA LEU A 16 -27.92 -25.96 32.32
C LEU A 16 -27.99 -24.45 32.59
N ILE A 17 -28.72 -23.99 33.59
CA ILE A 17 -28.81 -22.59 33.98
C ILE A 17 -27.52 -22.12 34.69
N LEU A 18 -26.88 -22.97 35.49
CA LEU A 18 -25.59 -22.67 36.15
C LEU A 18 -24.39 -22.65 35.20
N LEU A 19 -24.44 -23.39 34.09
CA LEU A 19 -23.42 -23.34 33.03
C LEU A 19 -23.55 -22.14 32.09
N CYS A 20 -24.72 -21.50 32.00
CA CYS A 20 -24.93 -20.26 31.24
C CYS A 20 -24.71 -18.97 32.04
N GLY A 21 -24.55 -19.05 33.37
CA GLY A 21 -24.58 -17.88 34.28
C GLY A 21 -23.24 -17.33 34.73
N GLY A 22 -22.10 -17.69 34.12
CA GLY A 22 -20.80 -17.40 34.67
C GLY A 22 -19.81 -16.58 33.85
N ALA A 23 -20.23 -15.91 32.78
CA ALA A 23 -19.34 -14.97 32.09
C ALA A 23 -19.85 -13.52 32.29
N VAL A 24 -19.49 -12.94 33.42
CA VAL A 24 -19.46 -11.46 33.55
C VAL A 24 -18.37 -11.01 32.59
N TYR A 25 -18.76 -10.79 31.32
CA TYR A 25 -17.93 -10.01 30.43
C TYR A 25 -17.83 -8.59 30.99
N ALA A 26 -16.69 -8.24 31.54
CA ALA A 26 -16.34 -6.84 31.69
C ALA A 26 -16.62 -6.18 30.35
N GLN A 27 -17.59 -5.26 30.29
CA GLN A 27 -17.83 -4.43 29.13
C GLN A 27 -16.55 -3.64 28.91
N GLN A 28 -15.70 -4.12 27.98
CA GLN A 28 -14.62 -3.28 27.48
C GLN A 28 -15.29 -2.03 26.89
N PRO A 29 -14.75 -0.83 27.17
CA PRO A 29 -15.28 0.38 26.57
C PRO A 29 -15.35 0.17 25.07
N ALA A 30 -16.48 0.50 24.47
CA ALA A 30 -16.68 0.38 23.04
C ALA A 30 -15.54 1.13 22.33
N THR A 31 -14.76 0.42 21.51
CA THR A 31 -13.66 1.02 20.74
C THR A 31 -14.23 2.13 19.87
N ARG A 32 -13.77 3.36 20.09
CA ARG A 32 -14.32 4.56 19.44
C ARG A 32 -13.62 4.79 18.11
N TYR A 33 -14.39 5.04 17.06
CA TYR A 33 -13.86 5.59 15.82
C TYR A 33 -13.42 7.03 16.03
N LEU A 34 -12.16 7.35 15.77
CA LEU A 34 -11.59 8.69 15.93
C LEU A 34 -11.89 9.63 14.75
N SER A 35 -12.54 9.14 13.69
CA SER A 35 -12.96 9.98 12.56
C SER A 35 -13.76 11.21 12.96
N ASP A 36 -14.45 11.17 14.11
CA ASP A 36 -15.27 12.27 14.61
C ASP A 36 -14.46 13.36 15.33
N ASP A 37 -13.20 13.07 15.71
CA ASP A 37 -12.29 13.96 16.44
C ASP A 37 -11.21 14.60 15.54
N ILE A 38 -11.29 14.45 14.23
CA ILE A 38 -10.33 15.02 13.29
C ILE A 38 -10.40 16.55 13.32
N PRO A 39 -9.23 17.24 13.28
CA PRO A 39 -9.20 18.70 13.19
C PRO A 39 -10.05 19.22 12.02
N LYS A 40 -10.83 20.26 12.25
CA LYS A 40 -11.72 20.84 11.22
C LYS A 40 -10.98 21.63 10.14
N ALA A 41 -9.76 22.05 10.44
CA ALA A 41 -8.90 22.82 9.54
C ALA A 41 -7.43 22.47 9.79
N TRP A 42 -6.62 22.62 8.76
CA TRP A 42 -5.16 22.55 8.85
C TRP A 42 -4.57 23.73 9.58
N THR A 43 -3.32 23.63 10.01
CA THR A 43 -2.56 24.78 10.51
C THR A 43 -2.51 25.88 9.43
N PRO A 44 -2.94 27.12 9.75
CA PRO A 44 -3.04 28.18 8.75
C PRO A 44 -1.67 28.53 8.15
N ASP A 45 -1.58 28.56 6.81
CA ASP A 45 -0.40 29.05 6.07
C ASP A 45 -0.86 29.74 4.77
N THR A 46 -0.14 30.76 4.36
CA THR A 46 -0.44 31.59 3.18
C THR A 46 -0.14 30.90 1.85
N LEU A 47 0.64 29.83 1.86
CA LEU A 47 1.05 29.08 0.66
C LEU A 47 -0.02 28.07 0.23
N PHE A 48 -1.04 27.82 1.06
CA PHE A 48 -2.05 26.80 0.82
C PHE A 48 -3.44 27.38 0.73
N SER A 49 -4.28 26.75 -0.09
CA SER A 49 -5.71 27.08 -0.19
C SER A 49 -6.56 25.91 0.30
N GLN A 50 -7.73 26.21 0.87
CA GLN A 50 -8.71 25.18 1.26
C GLN A 50 -9.44 24.56 0.07
N GLN A 51 -9.13 24.95 -1.17
CA GLN A 51 -9.65 24.29 -2.34
C GLN A 51 -9.10 22.88 -2.43
N LEU A 52 -9.93 21.95 -2.91
CA LEU A 52 -9.46 20.59 -3.18
C LEU A 52 -8.40 20.62 -4.27
N PRO A 53 -7.28 19.90 -4.10
CA PRO A 53 -6.31 19.74 -5.16
C PRO A 53 -6.97 19.02 -6.36
N PRO A 54 -6.48 19.21 -7.60
CA PRO A 54 -6.93 18.45 -8.75
C PRO A 54 -6.78 16.95 -8.44
N GLU A 55 -7.82 16.16 -8.75
CA GLU A 55 -7.93 14.78 -8.29
C GLU A 55 -6.92 13.86 -8.95
N ASP A 56 -6.66 14.02 -10.24
CA ASP A 56 -6.15 12.93 -11.04
C ASP A 56 -4.71 13.07 -11.54
N LEU A 57 -4.25 14.26 -11.93
CA LEU A 57 -2.98 14.43 -12.62
C LEU A 57 -2.16 15.58 -12.02
N TRP A 58 -1.90 15.54 -10.70
CA TRP A 58 -1.15 16.62 -10.02
C TRP A 58 0.22 16.90 -10.65
N TRP A 59 0.86 15.88 -11.25
CA TRP A 59 2.17 16.02 -11.91
C TRP A 59 2.10 16.85 -13.19
N SER A 60 0.96 16.93 -13.87
CA SER A 60 0.79 17.79 -15.03
C SER A 60 0.98 19.28 -14.69
N GLY A 61 0.82 19.64 -13.42
CA GLY A 61 1.11 20.98 -12.89
C GLY A 61 2.56 21.41 -13.03
N PHE A 62 3.50 20.48 -13.21
CA PHE A 62 4.91 20.76 -13.49
C PHE A 62 5.17 21.12 -14.96
N ASN A 63 4.21 20.96 -15.86
CA ASN A 63 4.33 21.26 -17.30
C ASN A 63 5.53 20.56 -17.97
N ASP A 64 5.83 19.33 -17.55
CA ASP A 64 6.92 18.51 -18.13
C ASP A 64 6.35 17.24 -18.78
N ALA A 65 6.20 17.26 -20.11
CA ALA A 65 5.69 16.14 -20.89
C ALA A 65 6.53 14.86 -20.74
N CYS A 66 7.82 14.98 -20.39
CA CYS A 66 8.65 13.81 -20.10
C CYS A 66 8.21 13.13 -18.82
N LEU A 67 7.91 13.90 -17.77
CA LEU A 67 7.38 13.37 -16.51
C LEU A 67 6.03 12.68 -16.73
N ASP A 68 5.13 13.32 -17.48
CA ASP A 68 3.82 12.76 -17.79
C ASP A 68 3.94 11.40 -18.50
N THR A 69 4.85 11.30 -19.49
CA THR A 69 5.10 10.05 -20.20
C THR A 69 5.66 8.97 -19.28
N LEU A 70 6.64 9.31 -18.43
CA LEU A 70 7.26 8.34 -17.50
C LEU A 70 6.24 7.80 -16.50
N ILE A 71 5.37 8.65 -15.96
CA ILE A 71 4.33 8.21 -15.01
C ILE A 71 3.32 7.30 -15.71
N GLN A 72 2.86 7.67 -16.93
CA GLN A 72 1.94 6.84 -17.67
C GLN A 72 2.53 5.46 -18.00
N GLU A 73 3.76 5.42 -18.50
CA GLU A 73 4.46 4.16 -18.76
C GLU A 73 4.64 3.31 -17.48
N ALA A 74 4.95 3.94 -16.34
CA ALA A 74 5.09 3.24 -15.09
C ALA A 74 3.75 2.61 -14.65
N VAL A 75 2.63 3.33 -14.78
CA VAL A 75 1.29 2.80 -14.46
C VAL A 75 0.95 1.60 -15.33
N ASP A 76 1.35 1.62 -16.61
CA ASP A 76 1.02 0.56 -17.56
C ASP A 76 1.90 -0.69 -17.40
N SER A 77 3.15 -0.54 -16.94
CA SER A 77 4.16 -1.62 -17.02
C SER A 77 4.81 -2.01 -15.68
N ASN A 78 4.55 -1.29 -14.59
CA ASN A 78 5.18 -1.61 -13.30
C ASN A 78 4.72 -2.96 -12.75
N HIS A 79 5.68 -3.87 -12.51
CA HIS A 79 5.40 -5.23 -12.04
C HIS A 79 4.74 -5.29 -10.66
N ASN A 80 5.02 -4.34 -9.75
CA ASN A 80 4.37 -4.31 -8.44
C ASN A 80 2.89 -3.91 -8.58
N LEU A 81 2.58 -2.98 -9.49
CA LEU A 81 1.20 -2.57 -9.77
C LEU A 81 0.43 -3.70 -10.48
N LEU A 82 1.05 -4.40 -11.42
CA LEU A 82 0.46 -5.58 -12.06
C LEU A 82 0.20 -6.70 -11.04
N ALA A 83 1.13 -6.95 -10.12
CA ALA A 83 0.92 -7.90 -9.02
C ALA A 83 -0.23 -7.48 -8.08
N ALA A 84 -0.39 -6.18 -7.81
CA ALA A 84 -1.54 -5.66 -7.06
C ALA A 84 -2.86 -5.88 -7.81
N ALA A 85 -2.88 -5.74 -9.14
CA ALA A 85 -4.04 -6.07 -9.98
C ALA A 85 -4.42 -7.56 -9.91
N ASP A 86 -3.42 -8.44 -9.85
CA ASP A 86 -3.66 -9.88 -9.67
C ASP A 86 -4.20 -10.21 -8.27
N ARG A 87 -3.78 -9.48 -7.22
CA ARG A 87 -4.38 -9.61 -5.88
C ARG A 87 -5.88 -9.27 -5.89
N ILE A 88 -6.30 -8.28 -6.69
CA ILE A 88 -7.74 -8.00 -6.87
C ILE A 88 -8.47 -9.22 -7.47
N ARG A 89 -7.86 -9.88 -8.48
CA ARG A 89 -8.45 -11.10 -9.10
C ARG A 89 -8.54 -12.24 -8.09
N MET A 90 -7.49 -12.43 -7.27
CA MET A 90 -7.48 -13.44 -6.20
C MET A 90 -8.55 -13.15 -5.15
N ALA A 91 -8.68 -11.91 -4.67
CA ALA A 91 -9.68 -11.52 -3.69
C ALA A 91 -11.12 -11.66 -4.25
N ARG A 92 -11.33 -11.36 -5.54
CA ARG A 92 -12.59 -11.57 -6.24
C ARG A 92 -12.94 -13.05 -6.33
N ALA A 93 -11.96 -13.89 -6.65
CA ALA A 93 -12.16 -15.35 -6.70
C ALA A 93 -12.51 -15.92 -5.31
N ALA A 94 -11.81 -15.47 -4.26
CA ALA A 94 -12.11 -15.86 -2.88
C ALA A 94 -13.53 -15.42 -2.43
N TRP A 95 -13.96 -14.22 -2.82
CA TRP A 95 -15.34 -13.80 -2.57
C TRP A 95 -16.37 -14.66 -3.31
N ARG A 96 -16.14 -14.96 -4.61
CA ARG A 96 -17.04 -15.83 -5.40
C ARG A 96 -17.06 -17.26 -4.88
N MET A 97 -15.93 -17.76 -4.39
CA MET A 97 -15.83 -19.07 -3.75
C MET A 97 -16.71 -19.13 -2.48
N GLU A 98 -16.74 -18.08 -1.66
CA GLU A 98 -17.65 -18.03 -0.51
C GLU A 98 -19.12 -17.93 -0.94
N GLN A 99 -19.41 -17.24 -2.04
CA GLN A 99 -20.76 -17.18 -2.61
C GLN A 99 -21.25 -18.52 -3.14
N SER A 100 -20.36 -19.46 -3.49
CA SER A 100 -20.77 -20.80 -3.93
C SER A 100 -21.53 -21.56 -2.87
N GLY A 101 -21.35 -21.23 -1.58
CA GLY A 101 -22.12 -21.77 -0.48
C GLY A 101 -23.64 -21.49 -0.54
N PHE A 102 -24.08 -20.51 -1.34
CA PHE A 102 -25.51 -20.29 -1.59
C PHE A 102 -26.14 -21.31 -2.54
N TYR A 103 -25.35 -22.09 -3.25
CA TYR A 103 -25.80 -23.06 -4.23
C TYR A 103 -25.59 -24.48 -3.74
N PRO A 104 -26.38 -25.44 -4.20
CA PRO A 104 -26.17 -26.85 -3.90
C PRO A 104 -24.85 -27.36 -4.52
N SER A 105 -24.16 -28.25 -3.82
CA SER A 105 -23.10 -29.07 -4.37
C SER A 105 -23.66 -30.36 -4.94
N VAL A 106 -23.20 -30.75 -6.12
CA VAL A 106 -23.57 -31.99 -6.78
C VAL A 106 -22.31 -32.83 -6.97
N ASN A 107 -22.32 -34.05 -6.45
CA ASN A 107 -21.19 -34.96 -6.55
C ASN A 107 -21.66 -36.28 -7.16
N PHE A 108 -20.86 -36.86 -8.04
CA PHE A 108 -21.01 -38.18 -8.53
C PHE A 108 -20.01 -39.10 -7.84
N SER A 109 -20.49 -40.23 -7.30
CA SER A 109 -19.62 -41.26 -6.75
C SER A 109 -20.00 -42.63 -7.35
N ALA A 110 -18.97 -43.42 -7.67
CA ALA A 110 -19.13 -44.78 -8.11
C ALA A 110 -18.10 -45.66 -7.39
N GLY A 111 -18.50 -46.80 -6.95
CA GLY A 111 -17.65 -47.68 -6.20
C GLY A 111 -18.12 -49.14 -6.24
N TRP A 112 -17.19 -50.03 -5.97
CA TRP A 112 -17.46 -51.42 -5.70
C TRP A 112 -16.98 -51.73 -4.28
N THR A 113 -17.87 -52.31 -3.48
CA THR A 113 -17.60 -52.62 -2.08
C THR A 113 -17.71 -54.11 -1.87
N LYS A 114 -16.72 -54.73 -1.25
CA LYS A 114 -16.76 -56.10 -0.76
C LYS A 114 -16.43 -56.07 0.73
N THR A 115 -17.39 -56.48 1.55
CA THR A 115 -17.29 -56.47 3.01
C THR A 115 -17.42 -57.88 3.55
N ARG A 116 -16.60 -58.23 4.51
CA ARG A 116 -16.75 -59.40 5.35
C ARG A 116 -17.08 -58.94 6.76
N ASN A 117 -18.28 -59.29 7.22
CA ASN A 117 -18.67 -59.01 8.60
C ASN A 117 -18.24 -60.17 9.52
N SER A 118 -17.89 -59.86 10.77
CA SER A 118 -17.58 -60.87 11.77
C SER A 118 -18.84 -61.65 12.11
N SER A 119 -18.77 -62.96 12.09
CA SER A 119 -19.90 -63.84 12.50
C SER A 119 -20.25 -63.67 13.97
N TYR A 120 -19.39 -63.08 14.80
CA TYR A 120 -19.67 -62.81 16.22
C TYR A 120 -20.45 -61.50 16.48
N LEU A 121 -20.70 -60.68 15.44
CA LEU A 121 -21.48 -59.43 15.57
C LEU A 121 -22.97 -59.59 15.21
N GLY A 122 -23.37 -60.73 14.66
CA GLY A 122 -24.74 -61.02 14.31
C GLY A 122 -25.43 -61.93 15.34
N ARG A 123 -26.72 -61.70 15.59
CA ARG A 123 -27.57 -62.48 16.55
C ARG A 123 -27.99 -63.84 16.02
N GLU A 124 -27.82 -64.13 14.75
CA GLU A 124 -28.05 -65.40 14.09
C GLU A 124 -26.92 -65.70 13.10
N ALA A 125 -26.43 -66.96 13.13
CA ALA A 125 -25.43 -67.45 12.20
C ALA A 125 -26.03 -67.49 10.79
N ALA A 126 -26.08 -66.34 10.11
CA ALA A 126 -26.41 -66.31 8.71
C ALA A 126 -25.18 -66.69 7.90
N ASP A 127 -25.35 -67.63 7.01
CA ASP A 127 -24.34 -68.27 6.16
C ASP A 127 -23.61 -67.30 5.19
N ASN A 128 -23.97 -66.00 5.21
CA ASN A 128 -23.43 -64.95 4.34
C ASN A 128 -22.70 -63.87 5.12
N THR A 129 -21.46 -64.18 5.56
CA THR A 129 -20.52 -63.19 6.11
C THR A 129 -19.94 -62.21 5.05
N TYR A 130 -20.16 -62.49 3.78
CA TYR A 130 -19.68 -61.66 2.68
C TYR A 130 -20.81 -60.88 2.02
N SER A 131 -20.62 -59.62 1.87
CA SER A 131 -21.47 -58.73 1.06
C SER A 131 -20.62 -58.02 0.00
N GLN A 132 -21.08 -58.06 -1.24
CA GLN A 132 -20.48 -57.27 -2.31
C GLN A 132 -21.56 -56.57 -3.11
N TYR A 133 -21.29 -55.34 -3.50
CA TYR A 133 -22.20 -54.59 -4.38
C TYR A 133 -21.41 -53.51 -5.12
N ALA A 134 -21.88 -53.17 -6.31
CA ALA A 134 -21.49 -51.97 -7.03
C ALA A 134 -22.53 -50.88 -6.77
N SER A 135 -22.10 -49.66 -6.59
CA SER A 135 -22.98 -48.50 -6.47
C SER A 135 -22.46 -47.37 -7.36
N GLY A 136 -23.39 -46.56 -7.86
CA GLY A 136 -23.14 -45.33 -8.55
C GLY A 136 -24.23 -44.36 -8.24
N ASP A 137 -23.93 -43.24 -7.61
CA ASP A 137 -24.92 -42.27 -7.16
C ASP A 137 -24.53 -40.83 -7.46
N LEU A 138 -25.51 -40.02 -7.70
CA LEU A 138 -25.49 -38.59 -7.78
C LEU A 138 -26.04 -38.03 -6.48
N SER A 139 -25.21 -37.36 -5.70
CA SER A 139 -25.59 -36.77 -4.42
C SER A 139 -25.62 -35.25 -4.51
N VAL A 140 -26.64 -34.65 -3.90
CA VAL A 140 -26.82 -33.19 -3.80
C VAL A 140 -26.80 -32.84 -2.33
N SER A 141 -26.01 -31.84 -1.96
CA SER A 141 -26.02 -31.30 -0.59
C SER A 141 -26.11 -29.78 -0.66
N TRP A 142 -27.03 -29.19 0.08
CA TRP A 142 -27.25 -27.75 0.13
C TRP A 142 -27.53 -27.29 1.56
N GLU A 143 -26.70 -26.33 2.04
CA GLU A 143 -26.96 -25.60 3.28
C GLU A 143 -27.85 -24.40 2.98
N ILE A 144 -29.06 -24.37 3.56
CA ILE A 144 -29.99 -23.24 3.44
C ILE A 144 -29.65 -22.22 4.51
N ASP A 145 -29.14 -21.05 4.09
CA ASP A 145 -28.65 -19.99 4.98
C ASP A 145 -29.77 -19.18 5.65
N LEU A 146 -30.46 -19.83 6.60
CA LEU A 146 -31.59 -19.23 7.35
C LEU A 146 -31.13 -18.10 8.25
N PHE A 147 -29.98 -18.26 8.92
CA PHE A 147 -29.45 -17.33 9.92
C PHE A 147 -28.30 -16.45 9.42
N GLY A 148 -28.00 -16.51 8.13
CA GLY A 148 -27.09 -15.59 7.46
C GLY A 148 -25.60 -15.88 7.67
N SER A 149 -25.21 -17.09 8.08
CA SER A 149 -23.80 -17.47 8.26
C SER A 149 -23.02 -17.34 6.95
N ILE A 150 -23.53 -17.94 5.86
CA ILE A 150 -22.91 -17.88 4.52
C ILE A 150 -22.94 -16.43 4.01
N ARG A 151 -24.06 -15.72 4.21
CA ARG A 151 -24.21 -14.31 3.81
C ARG A 151 -23.18 -13.42 4.49
N GLN A 152 -22.95 -13.60 5.80
CA GLN A 152 -21.95 -12.79 6.53
C GLN A 152 -20.52 -13.13 6.11
N ARG A 153 -20.19 -14.40 5.87
CA ARG A 153 -18.89 -14.81 5.33
C ARG A 153 -18.65 -14.23 3.94
N ALA A 154 -19.63 -14.33 3.05
CA ALA A 154 -19.55 -13.72 1.72
C ALA A 154 -19.43 -12.20 1.80
N LYS A 155 -20.11 -11.53 2.75
CA LYS A 155 -19.95 -10.08 3.01
C LYS A 155 -18.54 -9.76 3.47
N ALA A 156 -17.97 -10.53 4.40
CA ALA A 156 -16.59 -10.34 4.86
C ALA A 156 -15.59 -10.41 3.70
N LYS A 157 -15.70 -11.43 2.84
CA LYS A 157 -14.85 -11.58 1.65
C LYS A 157 -15.07 -10.47 0.61
N LYS A 158 -16.32 -9.98 0.47
CA LYS A 158 -16.64 -8.84 -0.40
C LYS A 158 -15.92 -7.56 0.05
N GLU A 159 -15.89 -7.29 1.35
CA GLU A 159 -15.18 -6.11 1.86
C GLU A 159 -13.66 -6.26 1.70
N LEU A 160 -13.08 -7.46 1.84
CA LEU A 160 -11.67 -7.72 1.52
C LEU A 160 -11.37 -7.54 0.02
N PHE A 161 -12.30 -7.93 -0.86
CA PHE A 161 -12.17 -7.63 -2.30
C PHE A 161 -12.18 -6.11 -2.58
N ARG A 162 -13.00 -5.35 -1.85
CA ARG A 162 -12.98 -3.87 -1.94
C ARG A 162 -11.68 -3.30 -1.39
N ALA A 163 -11.21 -3.82 -0.24
CA ALA A 163 -9.93 -3.43 0.35
C ALA A 163 -8.75 -3.66 -0.61
N SER A 164 -8.74 -4.77 -1.37
CA SER A 164 -7.68 -5.02 -2.36
C SER A 164 -7.69 -4.04 -3.54
N ARG A 165 -8.86 -3.46 -3.87
CA ARG A 165 -8.94 -2.36 -4.85
C ARG A 165 -8.36 -1.07 -4.31
N ASP A 166 -8.66 -0.75 -3.05
CA ASP A 166 -8.10 0.42 -2.39
C ASP A 166 -6.57 0.26 -2.19
N GLU A 167 -6.06 -0.96 -1.92
CA GLU A 167 -4.62 -1.29 -1.90
C GLU A 167 -3.95 -1.04 -3.26
N TYR A 168 -4.59 -1.43 -4.35
CA TYR A 168 -4.10 -1.14 -5.70
C TYR A 168 -3.99 0.37 -5.95
N ASN A 169 -5.01 1.13 -5.57
CA ASN A 169 -5.00 2.59 -5.69
C ASN A 169 -3.87 3.21 -4.85
N GLY A 170 -3.65 2.71 -3.63
CA GLY A 170 -2.53 3.13 -2.77
C GLY A 170 -1.15 2.83 -3.38
N THR A 171 -1.03 1.67 -4.02
CA THR A 171 0.18 1.28 -4.77
C THR A 171 0.41 2.22 -5.95
N MET A 172 -0.64 2.59 -6.67
CA MET A 172 -0.58 3.56 -7.79
C MET A 172 -0.12 4.94 -7.31
N VAL A 173 -0.74 5.48 -6.24
CA VAL A 173 -0.33 6.77 -5.64
C VAL A 173 1.15 6.76 -5.28
N SER A 174 1.61 5.69 -4.62
CA SER A 174 3.01 5.54 -4.24
C SER A 174 3.95 5.44 -5.45
N LEU A 175 3.55 4.71 -6.50
CA LEU A 175 4.33 4.57 -7.73
C LEU A 175 4.50 5.92 -8.43
N CYS A 176 3.42 6.67 -8.64
CA CYS A 176 3.46 7.99 -9.27
C CYS A 176 4.38 8.94 -8.51
N ALA A 177 4.29 8.96 -7.18
CA ALA A 177 5.16 9.77 -6.34
C ALA A 177 6.64 9.35 -6.42
N GLN A 178 6.93 8.04 -6.44
CA GLN A 178 8.29 7.53 -6.57
C GLN A 178 8.92 7.89 -7.92
N VAL A 179 8.18 7.75 -9.03
CA VAL A 179 8.65 8.13 -10.37
C VAL A 179 8.94 9.63 -10.42
N ALA A 180 8.02 10.45 -9.92
CA ALA A 180 8.20 11.90 -9.89
C ALA A 180 9.39 12.31 -9.02
N THR A 181 9.55 11.74 -7.83
CA THR A 181 10.69 12.02 -6.93
C THR A 181 12.03 11.61 -7.55
N ALA A 182 12.10 10.43 -8.16
CA ALA A 182 13.31 9.97 -8.84
C ALA A 182 13.67 10.88 -10.02
N TYR A 183 12.67 11.28 -10.81
CA TYR A 183 12.87 12.20 -11.93
C TYR A 183 13.32 13.58 -11.46
N MET A 184 12.71 14.18 -10.45
CA MET A 184 13.12 15.49 -9.92
C MET A 184 14.49 15.45 -9.26
N THR A 185 14.83 14.34 -8.62
CA THR A 185 16.17 14.12 -8.08
C THR A 185 17.22 14.01 -9.20
N LEU A 186 16.88 13.32 -10.30
CA LEU A 186 17.71 13.29 -11.52
C LEU A 186 17.98 14.71 -12.03
N ARG A 187 16.93 15.53 -12.18
CA ARG A 187 17.05 16.92 -12.64
C ARG A 187 17.89 17.78 -11.68
N THR A 188 17.77 17.52 -10.38
CA THR A 188 18.61 18.19 -9.37
C THR A 188 20.10 17.86 -9.55
N TYR A 189 20.48 16.59 -9.74
CA TYR A 189 21.85 16.19 -10.02
C TYR A 189 22.37 16.80 -11.33
N GLN A 190 21.55 16.84 -12.39
CA GLN A 190 21.91 17.47 -13.65
C GLN A 190 22.14 18.97 -13.50
N GLN A 191 21.34 19.66 -12.71
CA GLN A 191 21.54 21.08 -12.43
C GLN A 191 22.80 21.34 -11.60
N GLN A 192 23.09 20.50 -10.60
CA GLN A 192 24.33 20.54 -9.84
C GLN A 192 25.55 20.30 -10.74
N TYR A 193 25.46 19.40 -11.69
CA TYR A 193 26.50 19.14 -12.68
C TYR A 193 26.77 20.37 -13.53
N ILE A 194 25.74 21.06 -14.03
CA ILE A 194 25.87 22.32 -14.78
C ILE A 194 26.54 23.40 -13.92
N VAL A 195 26.14 23.53 -12.65
CA VAL A 195 26.77 24.48 -11.71
C VAL A 195 28.26 24.15 -11.52
N ALA A 196 28.62 22.89 -11.35
CA ALA A 196 30.00 22.46 -11.19
C ALA A 196 30.83 22.75 -12.46
N GLU A 197 30.30 22.46 -13.66
CA GLU A 197 30.98 22.79 -14.93
C GLU A 197 31.21 24.28 -15.10
N SER A 198 30.18 25.11 -14.81
CA SER A 198 30.31 26.57 -14.85
C SER A 198 31.40 27.08 -13.89
N ASN A 199 31.43 26.53 -12.68
CA ASN A 199 32.49 26.87 -11.71
C ASN A 199 33.86 26.42 -12.16
N ILE A 200 34.01 25.25 -12.78
CA ILE A 200 35.28 24.77 -13.37
C ILE A 200 35.81 25.75 -14.44
N GLN A 201 34.91 26.26 -15.30
CA GLN A 201 35.31 27.26 -16.31
C GLN A 201 35.77 28.59 -15.67
N SER A 202 35.04 29.06 -14.66
CA SER A 202 35.43 30.25 -13.88
C SER A 202 36.79 30.04 -13.19
N GLN A 203 36.95 28.90 -12.51
CA GLN A 203 38.20 28.54 -11.81
C GLN A 203 39.37 28.38 -12.75
N ARG A 204 39.18 27.84 -13.95
CA ARG A 204 40.19 27.76 -14.99
C ARG A 204 40.66 29.14 -15.42
N SER A 205 39.74 30.09 -15.61
CA SER A 205 40.07 31.49 -15.96
C SER A 205 40.87 32.18 -14.85
N ILE A 206 40.46 31.96 -13.58
CA ILE A 206 41.19 32.53 -12.44
C ILE A 206 42.58 31.90 -12.27
N LEU A 207 42.70 30.59 -12.47
CA LEU A 207 44.01 29.91 -12.48
C LEU A 207 44.95 30.51 -13.54
N HIS A 208 44.44 30.69 -14.76
CA HIS A 208 45.25 31.33 -15.83
C HIS A 208 45.72 32.75 -15.45
N ILE A 209 44.83 33.57 -14.88
CA ILE A 209 45.22 34.92 -14.37
C ILE A 209 46.31 34.79 -13.31
N THR A 210 46.24 33.83 -12.41
CA THR A 210 47.19 33.64 -11.33
C THR A 210 48.53 33.13 -11.85
N GLU A 211 48.53 32.25 -12.88
CA GLU A 211 49.73 31.77 -13.57
C GLU A 211 50.49 32.94 -14.28
N VAL A 212 49.77 33.79 -15.05
CA VAL A 212 50.36 34.96 -15.71
C VAL A 212 50.94 35.94 -14.69
N ARG A 213 50.25 36.19 -13.56
CA ARG A 213 50.79 37.06 -12.49
C ARG A 213 52.05 36.47 -11.81
N TYR A 214 52.12 35.15 -11.69
CA TYR A 214 53.34 34.49 -11.18
C TYR A 214 54.49 34.60 -12.13
N GLU A 215 54.29 34.40 -13.42
CA GLU A 215 55.31 34.56 -14.46
C GLU A 215 55.87 36.03 -14.51
N THR A 216 55.01 37.01 -14.21
CA THR A 216 55.40 38.42 -14.13
C THR A 216 55.92 38.85 -12.75
N GLY A 217 56.10 37.93 -11.81
CA GLY A 217 56.59 38.19 -10.45
C GLY A 217 55.59 38.87 -9.51
N LEU A 218 54.30 38.97 -9.89
CA LEU A 218 53.25 39.67 -9.13
C LEU A 218 52.38 38.71 -8.25
N ALA A 219 52.65 37.41 -8.29
CA ALA A 219 51.99 36.40 -7.46
C ALA A 219 53.02 35.36 -7.00
N SER A 220 52.64 34.58 -5.95
CA SER A 220 53.48 33.51 -5.40
C SER A 220 53.15 32.16 -6.06
N GLN A 221 54.12 31.21 -6.02
CA GLN A 221 53.88 29.82 -6.39
C GLN A 221 52.77 29.20 -5.51
N LEU A 222 52.61 29.68 -4.28
CA LEU A 222 51.54 29.26 -3.37
C LEU A 222 50.15 29.58 -3.95
N ASP A 223 49.98 30.80 -4.50
CA ASP A 223 48.69 31.23 -5.10
C ASP A 223 48.32 30.33 -6.29
N VAL A 224 49.29 29.99 -7.17
CA VAL A 224 49.07 29.07 -8.28
C VAL A 224 48.67 27.67 -7.78
N SER A 225 49.36 27.15 -6.77
CA SER A 225 49.07 25.84 -6.19
C SER A 225 47.68 25.82 -5.54
N GLN A 226 47.27 26.87 -4.85
CA GLN A 226 45.92 27.01 -4.27
C GLN A 226 44.86 27.09 -5.36
N ALA A 227 45.06 27.85 -6.44
CA ALA A 227 44.14 27.91 -7.57
C ALA A 227 43.93 26.51 -8.22
N LYS A 228 45.05 25.79 -8.44
CA LYS A 228 45.02 24.41 -8.96
C LYS A 228 44.26 23.47 -8.04
N THR A 229 44.45 23.61 -6.74
CA THR A 229 43.74 22.78 -5.74
C THR A 229 42.22 22.95 -5.84
N VAL A 230 41.71 24.18 -5.93
CA VAL A 230 40.27 24.43 -6.07
C VAL A 230 39.73 23.90 -7.39
N TYR A 231 40.45 24.16 -8.49
CA TYR A 231 40.08 23.66 -9.82
C TYR A 231 39.97 22.12 -9.84
N PHE A 232 40.99 21.40 -9.36
CA PHE A 232 40.95 19.94 -9.33
C PHE A 232 39.94 19.38 -8.32
N ASN A 233 39.72 20.05 -7.19
CA ASN A 233 38.69 19.64 -6.22
C ASN A 233 37.29 19.71 -6.83
N THR A 234 36.94 20.78 -7.52
CA THR A 234 35.64 20.88 -8.21
C THR A 234 35.54 19.85 -9.34
N LYS A 235 36.64 19.68 -10.12
CA LYS A 235 36.67 18.66 -11.19
C LYS A 235 36.48 17.22 -10.65
N ALA A 236 37.03 16.93 -9.48
CA ALA A 236 36.91 15.64 -8.82
C ALA A 236 35.47 15.35 -8.31
N SER A 237 34.60 16.35 -8.18
CA SER A 237 33.21 16.16 -7.81
C SER A 237 32.32 15.69 -8.98
N LEU A 238 32.70 15.92 -10.24
CA LEU A 238 31.90 15.57 -11.42
C LEU A 238 31.57 14.10 -11.51
N PRO A 239 32.50 13.13 -11.32
CA PRO A 239 32.17 11.70 -11.38
C PRO A 239 31.12 11.28 -10.34
N SER A 240 31.11 11.92 -9.16
CA SER A 240 30.09 11.65 -8.13
C SER A 240 28.68 12.11 -8.56
N LEU A 241 28.59 13.27 -9.23
CA LEU A 241 27.33 13.77 -9.79
C LEU A 241 26.86 12.90 -10.95
N GLU A 242 27.76 12.48 -11.83
CA GLU A 242 27.45 11.53 -12.91
C GLU A 242 26.93 10.20 -12.37
N ALA A 243 27.58 9.66 -11.33
CA ALA A 243 27.11 8.44 -10.66
C ALA A 243 25.72 8.65 -10.03
N GLY A 244 25.43 9.84 -9.49
CA GLY A 244 24.11 10.23 -9.00
C GLY A 244 23.06 10.22 -10.11
N ILE A 245 23.37 10.77 -11.27
CA ILE A 245 22.52 10.80 -12.47
C ILE A 245 22.21 9.37 -12.92
N GLU A 246 23.24 8.53 -13.12
CA GLU A 246 23.06 7.15 -13.55
C GLU A 246 22.22 6.33 -12.54
N LYS A 247 22.43 6.55 -11.24
CA LYS A 247 21.63 5.91 -10.19
C LYS A 247 20.15 6.25 -10.33
N GLN A 248 19.79 7.51 -10.59
CA GLN A 248 18.39 7.89 -10.75
C GLN A 248 17.78 7.31 -12.05
N ILE A 249 18.53 7.26 -13.13
CA ILE A 249 18.11 6.61 -14.37
C ILE A 249 17.79 5.14 -14.10
N ASN A 250 18.65 4.43 -13.37
CA ASN A 250 18.42 3.03 -13.01
C ASN A 250 17.17 2.85 -12.12
N ILE A 251 16.92 3.76 -11.17
CA ILE A 251 15.73 3.73 -10.33
C ILE A 251 14.47 3.92 -11.19
N ILE A 252 14.45 4.91 -12.08
CA ILE A 252 13.32 5.16 -12.99
C ILE A 252 13.09 3.95 -13.88
N ALA A 253 14.15 3.33 -14.42
CA ALA A 253 14.03 2.15 -15.27
C ALA A 253 13.33 0.98 -14.55
N ILE A 254 13.70 0.69 -13.30
CA ILE A 254 13.04 -0.34 -12.48
C ILE A 254 11.57 0.01 -12.25
N LEU A 255 11.26 1.28 -11.97
CA LEU A 255 9.87 1.71 -11.75
C LEU A 255 9.01 1.57 -13.01
N LEU A 256 9.61 1.69 -14.19
CA LEU A 256 8.95 1.48 -15.48
C LEU A 256 8.97 0.01 -15.95
N GLY A 257 9.61 -0.91 -15.22
CA GLY A 257 9.77 -2.30 -15.67
C GLY A 257 10.66 -2.43 -16.90
N LYS A 258 11.60 -1.48 -17.12
CA LYS A 258 12.51 -1.41 -18.27
C LYS A 258 13.98 -1.59 -17.86
N TYR A 259 14.83 -1.85 -18.86
CA TYR A 259 16.28 -1.82 -18.66
C TYR A 259 16.82 -0.38 -18.76
N PRO A 260 17.84 -0.03 -17.98
CA PRO A 260 18.39 1.34 -17.94
C PRO A 260 18.84 1.89 -19.31
N ASP A 261 19.34 1.02 -20.19
CA ASP A 261 19.83 1.41 -21.51
C ASP A 261 18.76 2.01 -22.43
N GLU A 262 17.51 1.62 -22.24
CA GLU A 262 16.37 2.14 -22.99
C GLU A 262 16.05 3.61 -22.66
N LEU A 263 16.29 4.00 -21.41
CA LEU A 263 15.95 5.33 -20.90
C LEU A 263 17.12 6.33 -20.95
N ARG A 264 18.38 5.85 -21.01
CA ARG A 264 19.56 6.71 -21.03
C ARG A 264 19.54 7.78 -22.11
N PRO A 265 19.18 7.51 -23.39
CA PRO A 265 19.18 8.55 -24.43
C PRO A 265 18.23 9.70 -24.11
N MET A 266 17.07 9.41 -23.54
CA MET A 266 16.05 10.39 -23.17
C MET A 266 16.42 11.15 -21.88
N LEU A 267 16.87 10.45 -20.85
CA LEU A 267 17.04 11.01 -19.51
C LEU A 267 18.40 11.70 -19.30
N ARG A 268 19.42 11.40 -20.10
CA ARG A 268 20.70 12.13 -20.06
C ARG A 268 20.60 13.56 -20.58
N THR A 269 19.59 13.85 -21.42
CA THR A 269 19.35 15.22 -21.87
C THR A 269 18.99 16.09 -20.67
N THR A 270 19.85 17.07 -20.39
CA THR A 270 19.64 18.02 -19.29
C THR A 270 18.46 18.93 -19.55
N LYS A 271 17.60 19.08 -18.54
CA LYS A 271 16.52 20.06 -18.53
C LYS A 271 16.55 20.84 -17.22
N PRO A 272 16.09 22.08 -17.19
CA PRO A 272 15.99 22.83 -15.95
C PRO A 272 14.98 22.18 -14.98
N LEU A 273 15.13 22.45 -13.69
CA LEU A 273 14.11 22.11 -12.70
C LEU A 273 12.82 22.89 -13.03
N PRO A 274 11.63 22.23 -12.99
CA PRO A 274 10.37 22.92 -13.22
C PRO A 274 10.11 23.97 -12.13
N ASP A 275 9.58 25.12 -12.54
CA ASP A 275 9.14 26.17 -11.60
C ASP A 275 7.67 25.92 -11.22
N TYR A 276 7.45 25.53 -9.98
CA TYR A 276 6.12 25.29 -9.45
C TYR A 276 5.77 26.36 -8.40
N ARG A 277 5.07 27.42 -8.83
CA ARG A 277 4.72 28.58 -7.98
C ARG A 277 3.22 28.76 -7.76
N ARG A 278 2.40 27.74 -7.95
CA ARG A 278 0.96 27.84 -7.73
C ARG A 278 0.62 27.66 -6.25
N LEU A 279 -0.45 28.35 -5.81
CA LEU A 279 -1.10 28.05 -4.54
C LEU A 279 -1.54 26.58 -4.56
N VAL A 280 -1.07 25.83 -3.56
CA VAL A 280 -1.38 24.40 -3.47
C VAL A 280 -2.73 24.25 -2.76
N GLY A 281 -3.69 23.64 -3.44
CA GLY A 281 -4.94 23.24 -2.82
C GLY A 281 -4.73 22.04 -1.91
N ILE A 282 -5.12 22.13 -0.65
CA ILE A 282 -4.97 21.03 0.33
C ILE A 282 -6.32 20.51 0.86
N GLY A 283 -7.44 21.17 0.55
CA GLY A 283 -8.74 20.81 1.10
C GLY A 283 -8.83 20.99 2.62
N ILE A 284 -9.71 20.22 3.25
CA ILE A 284 -9.83 20.15 4.71
C ILE A 284 -9.48 18.73 5.21
N PRO A 285 -9.05 18.55 6.48
CA PRO A 285 -8.64 17.24 7.01
C PRO A 285 -9.67 16.13 6.79
N MET A 286 -10.95 16.40 6.92
CA MET A 286 -12.02 15.42 6.69
C MET A 286 -12.05 14.85 5.26
N ASN A 287 -11.53 15.57 4.27
CA ASN A 287 -11.45 15.09 2.89
C ASN A 287 -10.46 13.94 2.72
N LEU A 288 -9.43 13.85 3.58
CA LEU A 288 -8.46 12.75 3.58
C LEU A 288 -9.13 11.39 3.73
N LEU A 289 -10.11 11.29 4.65
CA LEU A 289 -10.82 10.04 4.90
C LEU A 289 -11.50 9.48 3.65
N ARG A 290 -11.89 10.34 2.73
CA ARG A 290 -12.56 9.96 1.49
C ARG A 290 -11.60 9.70 0.34
N ARG A 291 -10.44 10.35 0.36
CA ARG A 291 -9.49 10.36 -0.77
C ARG A 291 -8.36 9.36 -0.61
N ARG A 292 -7.82 9.18 0.60
CA ARG A 292 -6.68 8.31 0.83
C ARG A 292 -7.05 6.84 0.70
N PRO A 293 -6.41 6.12 -0.22
CA PRO A 293 -6.69 4.70 -0.43
C PRO A 293 -6.38 3.82 0.79
N ASP A 294 -5.33 4.14 1.57
CA ASP A 294 -4.95 3.39 2.77
C ASP A 294 -5.99 3.50 3.90
N VAL A 295 -6.58 4.69 4.08
CA VAL A 295 -7.68 4.91 5.04
C VAL A 295 -8.93 4.13 4.60
N ARG A 296 -9.27 4.16 3.30
CA ARG A 296 -10.39 3.38 2.72
C ARG A 296 -10.15 1.87 2.86
N GLN A 297 -8.92 1.40 2.60
CA GLN A 297 -8.54 0.00 2.79
C GLN A 297 -8.74 -0.44 4.24
N ALA A 298 -8.28 0.35 5.20
CA ALA A 298 -8.45 0.07 6.63
C ALA A 298 -9.93 0.03 7.03
N GLU A 299 -10.76 0.97 6.55
CA GLU A 299 -12.22 0.98 6.76
C GLU A 299 -12.86 -0.30 6.24
N ARG A 300 -12.52 -0.74 5.00
CA ARG A 300 -13.03 -1.99 4.42
C ARG A 300 -12.60 -3.22 5.22
N THR A 301 -11.39 -3.20 5.76
CA THR A 301 -10.88 -4.29 6.61
C THR A 301 -11.69 -4.39 7.90
N VAL A 302 -11.99 -3.26 8.56
CA VAL A 302 -12.88 -3.22 9.73
C VAL A 302 -14.27 -3.74 9.38
N ALA A 303 -14.84 -3.33 8.24
CA ALA A 303 -16.15 -3.82 7.77
C ALA A 303 -16.14 -5.35 7.53
N SER A 304 -15.03 -5.92 7.06
CA SER A 304 -14.84 -7.37 6.92
C SER A 304 -14.84 -8.07 8.29
N TYR A 305 -14.10 -7.53 9.27
CA TYR A 305 -14.07 -8.08 10.63
C TYR A 305 -15.44 -8.00 11.32
N ALA A 306 -16.17 -6.89 11.14
CA ALA A 306 -17.54 -6.76 11.65
C ALA A 306 -18.48 -7.84 11.04
N ALA A 307 -18.36 -8.13 9.75
CA ALA A 307 -19.11 -9.20 9.11
C ALA A 307 -18.67 -10.58 9.64
N SER A 308 -17.40 -10.80 9.93
CA SER A 308 -16.87 -12.03 10.53
C SER A 308 -17.43 -12.28 11.94
N VAL A 309 -17.60 -11.22 12.75
CA VAL A 309 -18.32 -11.29 14.04
C VAL A 309 -19.77 -11.71 13.81
N GLY A 310 -20.43 -11.19 12.78
CA GLY A 310 -21.79 -11.60 12.37
C GLY A 310 -21.86 -13.10 12.03
N ALA A 311 -20.89 -13.61 11.27
CA ALA A 311 -20.78 -15.03 10.93
C ALA A 311 -20.60 -15.89 12.18
N ALA A 312 -19.67 -15.51 13.08
CA ALA A 312 -19.42 -16.23 14.32
C ALA A 312 -20.66 -16.26 15.25
N LYS A 313 -21.47 -15.18 15.26
CA LYS A 313 -22.78 -15.18 15.97
C LYS A 313 -23.77 -16.14 15.31
N SER A 314 -23.85 -16.16 13.98
CA SER A 314 -24.75 -17.05 13.25
C SER A 314 -24.41 -18.54 13.43
N ASP A 315 -23.15 -18.86 13.70
CA ASP A 315 -22.72 -20.25 13.95
C ASP A 315 -23.27 -20.86 15.27
N PHE A 316 -23.86 -20.04 16.16
CA PHE A 316 -24.62 -20.54 17.33
C PHE A 316 -26.03 -21.04 16.97
N MET A 317 -26.54 -20.70 15.80
CA MET A 317 -27.89 -21.04 15.35
C MET A 317 -27.91 -22.41 14.69
N PRO A 318 -29.09 -23.06 14.65
CA PRO A 318 -29.25 -24.33 13.91
C PRO A 318 -29.02 -24.12 12.41
N LYS A 319 -28.47 -25.13 11.75
CA LYS A 319 -28.26 -25.17 10.31
C LYS A 319 -29.18 -26.15 9.64
N LEU A 320 -29.78 -25.75 8.53
CA LEU A 320 -30.68 -26.59 7.74
C LEU A 320 -29.92 -27.04 6.48
N TYR A 321 -29.82 -28.36 6.32
CA TYR A 321 -29.26 -29.00 5.14
C TYR A 321 -30.37 -29.74 4.37
N LEU A 322 -30.36 -29.60 3.07
CA LEU A 322 -31.15 -30.40 2.16
C LEU A 322 -30.18 -31.34 1.44
N ASN A 323 -30.24 -32.62 1.83
CA ASN A 323 -29.44 -33.68 1.22
C ASN A 323 -30.35 -34.57 0.36
N GLY A 324 -29.88 -34.96 -0.80
CA GLY A 324 -30.56 -35.89 -1.68
C GLY A 324 -29.57 -36.74 -2.44
N SER A 325 -29.99 -37.94 -2.81
CA SER A 325 -29.22 -38.77 -3.73
C SER A 325 -30.14 -39.57 -4.64
N ILE A 326 -29.67 -39.86 -5.82
CA ILE A 326 -30.29 -40.78 -6.78
C ILE A 326 -29.18 -41.58 -7.45
N GLY A 327 -29.40 -42.90 -7.59
CA GLY A 327 -28.38 -43.77 -8.13
C GLY A 327 -28.85 -45.17 -8.36
N PHE A 328 -27.88 -46.06 -8.55
CA PHE A 328 -28.09 -47.49 -8.70
C PHE A 328 -27.15 -48.23 -7.75
N ALA A 329 -27.66 -49.33 -7.16
CA ALA A 329 -26.85 -50.24 -6.37
C ALA A 329 -27.28 -51.69 -6.66
N SER A 330 -26.32 -52.55 -7.01
CA SER A 330 -26.57 -53.92 -7.34
C SER A 330 -25.43 -54.84 -6.90
N ARG A 331 -25.77 -56.07 -6.55
CA ARG A 331 -24.79 -57.14 -6.29
C ARG A 331 -24.20 -57.70 -7.57
N ASP A 332 -25.00 -57.73 -8.65
CA ASP A 332 -24.65 -58.26 -9.96
C ASP A 332 -24.57 -57.12 -10.98
N MET A 333 -23.52 -57.10 -11.77
CA MET A 333 -23.30 -56.04 -12.78
C MET A 333 -24.35 -56.09 -13.91
N ASP A 334 -24.85 -57.31 -14.25
CA ASP A 334 -25.88 -57.45 -15.27
C ASP A 334 -27.24 -56.77 -14.96
N HIS A 335 -27.47 -56.53 -13.67
CA HIS A 335 -28.67 -55.87 -13.19
C HIS A 335 -28.41 -54.41 -12.72
N PHE A 336 -27.21 -53.91 -12.89
CA PHE A 336 -26.84 -52.59 -12.32
C PHE A 336 -27.75 -51.46 -12.80
N PHE A 337 -28.03 -51.38 -14.09
CA PHE A 337 -28.90 -50.34 -14.66
C PHE A 337 -30.37 -50.72 -14.70
N ASN A 338 -30.79 -51.73 -13.97
CA ASN A 338 -32.18 -52.11 -13.89
C ASN A 338 -32.98 -51.16 -12.98
N LYS A 339 -34.26 -50.92 -13.30
CA LYS A 339 -35.15 -50.10 -12.47
C LYS A 339 -35.24 -50.59 -11.03
N ARG A 340 -35.04 -51.91 -10.79
CA ARG A 340 -35.06 -52.51 -9.45
C ARG A 340 -33.79 -52.20 -8.63
N SER A 341 -32.69 -51.77 -9.28
CA SER A 341 -31.43 -51.39 -8.65
C SER A 341 -31.37 -49.89 -8.36
N MET A 342 -32.38 -49.13 -8.82
CA MET A 342 -32.47 -47.69 -8.58
C MET A 342 -32.69 -47.40 -7.10
N THR A 343 -31.90 -46.48 -6.56
CA THR A 343 -31.99 -45.98 -5.20
C THR A 343 -32.22 -44.48 -5.24
N TYR A 344 -33.02 -43.95 -4.33
CA TYR A 344 -33.12 -42.52 -4.11
C TYR A 344 -33.31 -42.22 -2.64
N GLN A 345 -32.83 -41.06 -2.22
CA GLN A 345 -33.00 -40.54 -0.87
C GLN A 345 -33.22 -39.02 -0.93
N LEU A 346 -34.13 -38.53 -0.12
CA LEU A 346 -34.30 -37.10 0.17
C LEU A 346 -34.36 -36.94 1.69
N ALA A 347 -33.37 -36.20 2.24
CA ALA A 347 -33.15 -36.10 3.69
C ALA A 347 -32.91 -34.63 4.10
N PRO A 348 -33.99 -33.85 4.33
CA PRO A 348 -33.81 -32.56 5.03
C PRO A 348 -33.33 -32.81 6.45
N THR A 349 -32.26 -32.15 6.86
CA THR A 349 -31.62 -32.38 8.15
C THR A 349 -31.39 -31.05 8.84
N VAL A 350 -31.79 -30.92 10.10
CA VAL A 350 -31.45 -29.80 10.97
C VAL A 350 -30.33 -30.26 11.89
N SER A 351 -29.22 -29.55 11.84
CA SER A 351 -28.07 -29.76 12.73
C SER A 351 -27.91 -28.56 13.65
N TRP A 352 -28.01 -28.83 14.96
CA TRP A 352 -27.81 -27.79 15.98
C TRP A 352 -26.82 -28.28 17.04
N PRO A 353 -25.57 -27.81 17.00
CA PRO A 353 -24.60 -28.18 18.02
C PRO A 353 -24.88 -27.41 19.31
N LEU A 354 -25.58 -28.07 20.23
CA LEU A 354 -25.98 -27.50 21.54
C LEU A 354 -24.81 -27.34 22.49
N PHE A 355 -23.79 -28.22 22.41
CA PHE A 355 -22.60 -28.16 23.24
C PHE A 355 -21.37 -28.64 22.47
N GLN A 356 -20.36 -27.80 22.39
CA GLN A 356 -19.05 -28.09 21.79
C GLN A 356 -17.90 -27.58 22.71
N GLY A 357 -18.06 -27.72 24.01
CA GLY A 357 -17.19 -27.12 24.99
C GLY A 357 -17.24 -25.57 24.85
N THR A 358 -16.07 -24.92 24.87
CA THR A 358 -15.97 -23.46 24.75
C THR A 358 -15.65 -22.98 23.32
N GLN A 359 -15.51 -23.89 22.34
CA GLN A 359 -15.00 -23.58 21.00
C GLN A 359 -15.70 -22.39 20.33
N ARG A 360 -17.03 -22.35 20.31
CA ARG A 360 -17.79 -21.27 19.66
C ARG A 360 -17.73 -19.97 20.43
N ILE A 361 -17.71 -20.05 21.75
CA ILE A 361 -17.57 -18.88 22.64
C ILE A 361 -16.20 -18.22 22.37
N GLN A 362 -15.14 -19.04 22.31
CA GLN A 362 -13.79 -18.54 22.04
C GLN A 362 -13.64 -18.04 20.59
N ALA A 363 -14.28 -18.69 19.61
CA ALA A 363 -14.30 -18.21 18.23
C ALA A 363 -14.98 -16.83 18.11
N LEU A 364 -16.09 -16.62 18.81
CA LEU A 364 -16.75 -15.29 18.85
C LEU A 364 -15.88 -14.26 19.59
N ALA A 365 -15.26 -14.64 20.72
CA ALA A 365 -14.36 -13.76 21.44
C ALA A 365 -13.15 -13.35 20.58
N SER A 366 -12.55 -14.30 19.84
CA SER A 366 -11.46 -14.04 18.89
C SER A 366 -11.91 -13.10 17.77
N ALA A 367 -13.09 -13.33 17.18
CA ALA A 367 -13.62 -12.46 16.13
C ALA A 367 -13.88 -11.02 16.62
N ARG A 368 -14.34 -10.85 17.86
CA ARG A 368 -14.52 -9.52 18.49
C ARG A 368 -13.18 -8.84 18.72
N ALA A 369 -12.21 -9.55 19.32
CA ALA A 369 -10.87 -9.01 19.54
C ALA A 369 -10.19 -8.61 18.21
N GLN A 370 -10.42 -9.37 17.13
CA GLN A 370 -9.94 -9.02 15.80
C GLN A 370 -10.60 -7.75 15.24
N LEU A 371 -11.91 -7.56 15.50
CA LEU A 371 -12.62 -6.33 15.14
C LEU A 371 -12.06 -5.13 15.91
N ASP A 372 -11.90 -5.26 17.24
CA ASP A 372 -11.36 -4.20 18.10
C ASP A 372 -9.93 -3.81 17.65
N SER A 373 -9.06 -4.80 17.40
CA SER A 373 -7.73 -4.57 16.84
C SER A 373 -7.77 -3.87 15.47
N GLY A 374 -8.75 -4.22 14.62
CA GLY A 374 -8.94 -3.57 13.32
C GLY A 374 -9.35 -2.10 13.44
N ILE A 375 -10.18 -1.76 14.42
CA ILE A 375 -10.58 -0.39 14.71
C ILE A 375 -9.37 0.43 15.18
N GLU A 376 -8.52 -0.12 16.06
CA GLU A 376 -7.31 0.58 16.49
C GLU A 376 -6.31 0.79 15.34
N GLN A 377 -6.18 -0.18 14.43
CA GLN A 377 -5.36 -0.01 13.22
C GLN A 377 -5.92 1.08 12.29
N TYR A 378 -7.25 1.14 12.13
CA TYR A 378 -7.89 2.22 11.39
C TYR A 378 -7.60 3.58 12.02
N ASN A 379 -7.79 3.71 13.34
CA ASN A 379 -7.50 4.93 14.08
C ASN A 379 -6.04 5.36 13.90
N GLN A 380 -5.09 4.43 14.02
CA GLN A 380 -3.67 4.70 13.78
C GLN A 380 -3.39 5.17 12.35
N THR A 381 -4.03 4.57 11.35
CA THR A 381 -3.91 4.99 9.94
C THR A 381 -4.39 6.42 9.74
N VAL A 382 -5.51 6.80 10.37
CA VAL A 382 -6.04 8.18 10.33
C VAL A 382 -5.05 9.17 10.96
N PHE A 383 -4.50 8.87 12.14
CA PHE A 383 -3.49 9.74 12.77
C PHE A 383 -2.24 9.89 11.91
N THR A 384 -1.74 8.79 11.36
CA THR A 384 -0.58 8.81 10.46
C THR A 384 -0.87 9.65 9.22
N ALA A 385 -2.05 9.54 8.64
CA ALA A 385 -2.45 10.32 7.48
C ALA A 385 -2.44 11.83 7.76
N VAL A 386 -2.99 12.26 8.90
CA VAL A 386 -2.97 13.67 9.31
C VAL A 386 -1.54 14.14 9.55
N GLN A 387 -0.74 13.37 10.28
CA GLN A 387 0.67 13.67 10.55
C GLN A 387 1.49 13.85 9.26
N GLU A 388 1.30 12.97 8.27
CA GLU A 388 2.03 13.04 6.99
C GLU A 388 1.73 14.34 6.24
N VAL A 389 0.47 14.76 6.19
CA VAL A 389 0.09 16.02 5.54
C VAL A 389 0.69 17.22 6.27
N GLU A 390 0.53 17.30 7.60
CA GLU A 390 1.09 18.40 8.39
C GLU A 390 2.63 18.47 8.25
N ASN A 391 3.33 17.34 8.27
CA ASN A 391 4.77 17.29 8.06
C ASN A 391 5.17 17.74 6.64
N ALA A 392 4.43 17.32 5.62
CA ALA A 392 4.70 17.72 4.23
C ALA A 392 4.47 19.23 4.02
N MET A 393 3.38 19.78 4.57
CA MET A 393 3.08 21.21 4.56
C MET A 393 4.19 22.02 5.24
N ASN A 394 4.56 21.66 6.46
CA ASN A 394 5.62 22.33 7.21
C ASN A 394 6.95 22.27 6.47
N SER A 395 7.32 21.10 5.92
CA SER A 395 8.55 20.93 5.15
C SER A 395 8.58 21.83 3.93
N TYR A 396 7.51 21.87 3.14
CA TYR A 396 7.40 22.72 1.96
C TYR A 396 7.50 24.20 2.32
N THR A 397 6.76 24.67 3.33
CA THR A 397 6.79 26.06 3.79
C THR A 397 8.18 26.52 4.22
N HIS A 398 8.88 25.71 5.01
CA HIS A 398 10.22 26.07 5.48
C HIS A 398 11.26 26.06 4.37
N ILE A 399 11.19 25.10 3.43
CA ILE A 399 12.09 25.05 2.29
C ILE A 399 11.87 26.25 1.36
N VAL A 400 10.63 26.66 1.10
CA VAL A 400 10.35 27.86 0.28
C VAL A 400 10.95 29.12 0.89
N LYS A 401 10.87 29.28 2.22
CA LYS A 401 11.52 30.39 2.93
C LYS A 401 13.06 30.31 2.82
N GLN A 402 13.62 29.10 2.94
CA GLN A 402 15.06 28.86 2.78
C GLN A 402 15.55 29.23 1.37
N ILE A 403 14.80 28.84 0.32
CA ILE A 403 15.14 29.16 -1.08
C ILE A 403 15.26 30.67 -1.28
N ALA A 404 14.35 31.47 -0.69
CA ALA A 404 14.41 32.93 -0.80
C ALA A 404 15.73 33.48 -0.23
N MET A 405 16.15 33.00 0.94
CA MET A 405 17.44 33.45 1.56
C MET A 405 18.66 32.93 0.78
N LEU A 406 18.64 31.69 0.28
CA LEU A 406 19.72 31.13 -0.52
C LEU A 406 19.89 31.85 -1.86
N LYS A 407 18.81 32.34 -2.45
CA LYS A 407 18.87 33.15 -3.67
C LYS A 407 19.66 34.46 -3.47
N GLU A 408 19.35 35.17 -2.38
CA GLU A 408 20.10 36.40 -2.00
C GLU A 408 21.55 36.07 -1.67
N LEU A 409 21.79 34.94 -0.97
CA LEU A 409 23.14 34.48 -0.62
C LEU A 409 24.01 34.20 -1.86
N VAL A 410 23.42 33.57 -2.89
CA VAL A 410 24.13 33.33 -4.17
C VAL A 410 24.46 34.66 -4.86
N ALA A 411 23.50 35.59 -4.93
CA ALA A 411 23.69 36.89 -5.56
C ALA A 411 24.81 37.69 -4.87
N GLU A 412 24.85 37.76 -3.54
CA GLU A 412 25.93 38.43 -2.81
C GLU A 412 27.27 37.65 -2.90
N GLY A 413 27.22 36.32 -2.99
CA GLY A 413 28.42 35.49 -3.24
C GLY A 413 29.05 35.75 -4.62
N GLU A 414 28.24 35.87 -5.67
CA GLU A 414 28.72 36.24 -7.02
C GLU A 414 29.35 37.62 -7.04
N LYS A 415 28.72 38.59 -6.38
CA LYS A 415 29.28 39.95 -6.22
C LYS A 415 30.57 39.95 -5.42
N THR A 416 30.65 39.19 -4.34
CA THR A 416 31.85 39.04 -3.51
C THR A 416 33.02 38.48 -4.33
N LEU A 417 32.77 37.40 -5.11
CA LEU A 417 33.81 36.83 -5.99
C LEU A 417 34.28 37.83 -7.03
N SER A 418 33.35 38.57 -7.68
CA SER A 418 33.69 39.59 -8.67
C SER A 418 34.57 40.71 -8.08
N LEU A 419 34.19 41.24 -6.92
CA LEU A 419 34.95 42.28 -6.23
C LEU A 419 36.33 41.79 -5.76
N SER A 420 36.38 40.59 -5.16
CA SER A 420 37.65 39.99 -4.69
C SER A 420 38.61 39.77 -5.84
N LEU A 421 38.12 39.34 -7.00
CA LEU A 421 38.93 39.13 -8.20
C LEU A 421 39.44 40.47 -8.80
N ASP A 422 38.60 41.51 -8.81
CA ASP A 422 39.04 42.86 -9.27
C ASP A 422 40.13 43.44 -8.37
N LEU A 423 39.94 43.38 -7.04
CA LEU A 423 40.96 43.83 -6.07
C LEU A 423 42.26 43.04 -6.20
N TYR A 424 42.19 41.72 -6.39
CA TYR A 424 43.37 40.87 -6.64
C TYR A 424 44.07 41.24 -7.94
N LYS A 425 43.38 41.46 -9.03
CA LYS A 425 43.96 41.91 -10.32
C LYS A 425 44.68 43.21 -10.18
N ARG A 426 44.20 44.15 -9.37
CA ARG A 426 44.83 45.46 -9.08
C ARG A 426 45.96 45.38 -8.05
N GLY A 427 46.20 44.23 -7.44
CA GLY A 427 47.18 44.04 -6.40
C GLY A 427 46.82 44.64 -5.04
N LEU A 428 45.53 44.95 -4.82
CA LEU A 428 45.02 45.58 -3.60
C LEU A 428 44.51 44.52 -2.57
N SER A 429 44.46 43.24 -2.94
CA SER A 429 44.05 42.14 -2.07
C SER A 429 44.86 40.87 -2.38
N GLY A 430 45.10 40.04 -1.36
CA GLY A 430 45.73 38.73 -1.53
C GLY A 430 44.79 37.72 -2.19
N PHE A 431 45.37 36.67 -2.78
CA PHE A 431 44.63 35.60 -3.48
C PHE A 431 43.67 34.83 -2.56
N GLN A 432 43.97 34.76 -1.25
CA GLN A 432 43.15 34.06 -0.26
C GLN A 432 41.69 34.53 -0.29
N ASN A 433 41.40 35.82 -0.47
CA ASN A 433 40.04 36.34 -0.55
C ASN A 433 39.28 35.83 -1.78
N VAL A 434 39.97 35.67 -2.92
CA VAL A 434 39.41 35.10 -4.14
C VAL A 434 39.09 33.60 -3.94
N LEU A 435 40.01 32.87 -3.29
CA LEU A 435 39.89 31.46 -2.99
C LEU A 435 38.67 31.17 -2.09
N ASP A 436 38.55 31.98 -1.02
CA ASP A 436 37.43 31.81 -0.06
C ASP A 436 36.10 32.19 -0.69
N ALA A 437 36.06 33.26 -1.51
CA ALA A 437 34.85 33.61 -2.27
C ALA A 437 34.45 32.54 -3.28
N GLN A 438 35.40 31.91 -4.00
CA GLN A 438 35.10 30.82 -4.93
C GLN A 438 34.50 29.57 -4.23
N ARG A 439 35.15 29.15 -3.12
CA ARG A 439 34.69 27.98 -2.35
C ARG A 439 33.28 28.20 -1.78
N SER A 440 33.06 29.39 -1.23
CA SER A 440 31.79 29.79 -0.66
C SER A 440 30.70 29.86 -1.72
N LEU A 441 30.95 30.47 -2.87
CA LEU A 441 29.97 30.58 -3.95
C LEU A 441 29.53 29.21 -4.48
N LEU A 442 30.47 28.29 -4.72
CA LEU A 442 30.15 26.93 -5.15
C LEU A 442 29.25 26.23 -4.13
N SER A 443 29.55 26.38 -2.83
CA SER A 443 28.74 25.82 -1.75
C SER A 443 27.34 26.42 -1.73
N TYR A 444 27.19 27.74 -1.89
CA TYR A 444 25.92 28.45 -1.91
C TYR A 444 25.07 28.03 -3.11
N GLN A 445 25.65 27.94 -4.30
CA GLN A 445 24.98 27.52 -5.52
C GLN A 445 24.49 26.07 -5.40
N ASN A 446 25.31 25.16 -4.87
CA ASN A 446 24.88 23.76 -4.62
C ASN A 446 23.76 23.67 -3.59
N SER A 447 23.83 24.47 -2.52
CA SER A 447 22.79 24.53 -1.50
C SER A 447 21.46 25.06 -2.08
N TYR A 448 21.54 26.08 -2.94
CA TYR A 448 20.38 26.65 -3.63
C TYR A 448 19.70 25.62 -4.54
N VAL A 449 20.46 24.94 -5.40
CA VAL A 449 19.91 23.88 -6.29
C VAL A 449 19.33 22.72 -5.50
N SER A 450 20.01 22.29 -4.43
CA SER A 450 19.51 21.25 -3.55
C SER A 450 18.18 21.65 -2.89
N ALA A 451 18.08 22.88 -2.39
CA ALA A 451 16.85 23.39 -1.79
C ALA A 451 15.69 23.45 -2.80
N GLN A 452 15.95 23.83 -4.05
CA GLN A 452 14.94 23.79 -5.12
C GLN A 452 14.43 22.35 -5.36
N GLY A 453 15.33 21.39 -5.51
CA GLY A 453 14.95 19.97 -5.67
C GLY A 453 14.17 19.44 -4.46
N ASN A 454 14.61 19.79 -3.25
CA ASN A 454 13.92 19.39 -2.02
C ASN A 454 12.52 20.01 -1.90
N ALA A 455 12.31 21.26 -2.35
CA ALA A 455 10.98 21.88 -2.36
C ALA A 455 10.01 21.13 -3.27
N ILE A 456 10.47 20.75 -4.46
CA ILE A 456 9.66 19.97 -5.39
C ILE A 456 9.33 18.59 -4.80
N ASN A 457 10.32 17.93 -4.20
CA ASN A 457 10.10 16.62 -3.54
C ASN A 457 9.13 16.73 -2.34
N ALA A 458 9.22 17.80 -1.54
CA ALA A 458 8.26 18.07 -0.47
C ALA A 458 6.84 18.28 -1.00
N LEU A 459 6.72 18.95 -2.14
CA LEU A 459 5.44 19.14 -2.83
C LEU A 459 4.87 17.82 -3.36
N ILE A 460 5.69 16.96 -3.95
CA ILE A 460 5.30 15.61 -4.39
C ILE A 460 4.80 14.79 -3.19
N LEU A 461 5.54 14.82 -2.08
CA LEU A 461 5.15 14.15 -0.84
C LEU A 461 3.82 14.68 -0.29
N LEU A 462 3.58 15.99 -0.40
CA LEU A 462 2.29 16.59 -0.01
C LEU A 462 1.14 16.04 -0.86
N TYR A 463 1.28 15.99 -2.20
CA TYR A 463 0.24 15.40 -3.05
C TYR A 463 0.03 13.91 -2.78
N GLN A 464 1.09 13.17 -2.54
CA GLN A 464 1.00 11.76 -2.13
C GLN A 464 0.23 11.62 -0.81
N SER A 465 0.55 12.43 0.21
CA SER A 465 -0.12 12.38 1.52
C SER A 465 -1.58 12.84 1.48
N LEU A 466 -1.94 13.68 0.52
CA LEU A 466 -3.34 14.05 0.24
C LEU A 466 -4.11 12.97 -0.53
N GLY A 467 -3.45 11.88 -0.93
CA GLY A 467 -4.07 10.79 -1.68
C GLY A 467 -4.35 11.12 -3.15
N GLY A 468 -3.61 12.06 -3.75
CA GLY A 468 -3.72 12.41 -5.16
C GLY A 468 -2.99 11.42 -6.08
N GLY A 469 -3.43 11.33 -7.35
CA GLY A 469 -2.74 10.54 -8.38
C GLY A 469 -3.35 9.17 -8.65
N TRP A 470 -4.62 8.95 -8.34
CA TRP A 470 -5.38 7.80 -8.79
C TRP A 470 -6.78 8.23 -9.25
N ILE A 471 -7.27 7.57 -10.29
CA ILE A 471 -8.63 7.77 -10.80
C ILE A 471 -9.52 6.69 -10.17
N ASP A 472 -10.66 7.09 -9.61
CA ASP A 472 -11.63 6.09 -9.14
C ASP A 472 -12.21 5.31 -10.32
N SER A 473 -11.53 4.22 -10.70
CA SER A 473 -11.99 3.27 -11.71
C SER A 473 -13.18 2.43 -11.23
N SER A 474 -13.87 2.85 -10.17
CA SER A 474 -15.04 2.15 -9.62
C SER A 474 -16.31 2.37 -10.43
N GLN A 475 -16.28 3.13 -11.50
CA GLN A 475 -17.34 3.10 -12.53
C GLN A 475 -17.02 2.00 -13.53
N PRO A 476 -17.98 1.09 -13.79
CA PRO A 476 -17.79 -0.16 -14.54
C PRO A 476 -17.41 0.04 -15.98
#